data_d56aa8a840a0d3fecc5a45993ef3a975
#
_entry.id   d56aa8a840a0d3fecc5a45993ef3a975
#
_cell.length_a   1.000
_cell.length_b   1.000
_cell.length_c   1.000
_cell.angle_alpha   90.00
_cell.angle_beta   90.00
_cell.angle_gamma   90.00
#
_symmetry.space_group_name_H-M   'P 1'
#
loop_
_entity.id
_entity.type
_entity.pdbx_description
1 polymer ?
#
loop_
_entity_poly.entity_id
_entity_poly.type
_entity_poly.pdbx_seq_one_letter_code
_entity_poly.pdbx_strand_id
1 'polypeptide(L)'
;MKTIFKTLFLFITIGISAQQSATDSEVVTKALQEKEALTKTSIIKNLSFTNIGPTVMSGRVADIDVNPNDPTEFYVGYASGGLWYTNNNGASFTPLLDNSPTQNVGDIAVDWNNRTIWVGTGEKNSSRSSYAGIGMLKSNNQGKTWEHVGLSDSHHVSRIVINSENPEEVVVGVIGHLYTPNKERGVFKTIDGGKTWKKTLFINNDTGIIDVVAAPENPNVLYAASWERERKAWNFDGDGNNSAIYKSTDGGDTWENISSNNGFRNGAGVGRIGLSVYDENTVYALHDSQFRRASKEKKKQGSSVLTKEDFKKMSKDEFLKLTDKKLNNYLKTNRFQEKYSAVSVKKMVSSGVVKPIDLAKYVENANTLLFDTPVEGAEVFVTTNGGKNWNKTHKNHIDGLYSSYGYYFGEIRVDPQDKNAIYVLGVPILKSKDGGKTFTSIGKENVHSD
;
A
#
# COMPACT_ATOMS: atom_id res chain seq x y z
N MET A 1 -0.01 41.31 -59.31
CA MET A 1 0.53 41.27 -57.92
C MET A 1 -0.48 40.47 -57.06
N LYS A 2 -0.16 39.23 -56.76
CA LYS A 2 -1.00 38.38 -55.92
C LYS A 2 -0.34 38.30 -54.54
N THR A 3 -0.96 38.89 -53.55
CA THR A 3 -0.49 38.87 -52.14
C THR A 3 -1.00 37.56 -51.51
N ILE A 4 -0.07 36.68 -51.15
CA ILE A 4 -0.37 35.44 -50.45
C ILE A 4 -0.35 35.76 -48.98
N PHE A 5 -1.51 35.69 -48.32
CA PHE A 5 -1.65 35.70 -46.87
C PHE A 5 -1.23 34.33 -46.36
N LYS A 6 -0.10 34.26 -45.65
CA LYS A 6 0.28 33.09 -44.84
C LYS A 6 -0.35 33.20 -43.46
N THR A 7 -1.44 32.51 -43.23
CA THR A 7 -2.02 32.34 -41.90
C THR A 7 -1.19 31.32 -41.14
N LEU A 8 -0.42 31.76 -40.17
CA LEU A 8 0.33 30.91 -39.26
C LEU A 8 -0.65 30.39 -38.19
N PHE A 9 -1.08 29.14 -38.30
CA PHE A 9 -1.82 28.45 -37.23
C PHE A 9 -0.84 28.07 -36.12
N LEU A 10 -0.85 28.82 -35.01
CA LEU A 10 -0.15 28.47 -33.80
C LEU A 10 -0.96 27.39 -33.07
N PHE A 11 -0.58 26.12 -33.22
CA PHE A 11 -1.10 25.06 -32.37
C PHE A 11 -0.53 25.23 -30.96
N ILE A 12 -1.27 25.89 -30.08
CA ILE A 12 -1.06 25.79 -28.64
C ILE A 12 -1.49 24.38 -28.24
N THR A 13 -0.54 23.47 -28.12
CA THR A 13 -0.77 22.19 -27.44
C THR A 13 -0.93 22.50 -25.95
N ILE A 14 -2.18 22.74 -25.53
CA ILE A 14 -2.55 22.68 -24.13
C ILE A 14 -2.32 21.21 -23.75
N GLY A 15 -1.27 20.94 -22.98
CA GLY A 15 -1.07 19.65 -22.35
C GLY A 15 -2.25 19.40 -21.44
N ILE A 16 -3.27 18.70 -21.94
CA ILE A 16 -4.35 18.21 -21.10
C ILE A 16 -3.72 17.13 -20.23
N SER A 17 -3.36 17.50 -19.01
CA SER A 17 -3.06 16.54 -17.97
C SER A 17 -4.36 15.73 -17.78
N ALA A 18 -4.37 14.49 -18.25
CA ALA A 18 -5.55 13.61 -18.16
C ALA A 18 -5.84 13.16 -16.70
N GLN A 19 -5.02 13.58 -15.76
CA GLN A 19 -5.19 13.26 -14.35
C GLN A 19 -6.00 14.38 -13.68
N GLN A 20 -7.24 14.05 -13.32
CA GLN A 20 -8.06 14.92 -12.49
C GLN A 20 -7.38 15.15 -11.13
N SER A 21 -7.42 16.39 -10.62
CA SER A 21 -7.02 16.67 -9.24
C SER A 21 -7.88 15.89 -8.26
N ALA A 22 -7.31 15.52 -7.12
CA ALA A 22 -8.10 14.94 -6.02
C ALA A 22 -9.17 15.93 -5.57
N THR A 23 -10.27 15.41 -5.04
CA THR A 23 -11.30 16.24 -4.39
C THR A 23 -10.69 16.94 -3.19
N ASP A 24 -10.84 18.26 -3.11
CA ASP A 24 -10.33 19.04 -1.99
C ASP A 24 -11.00 18.63 -0.68
N SER A 25 -10.22 18.50 0.38
CA SER A 25 -10.70 18.13 1.72
C SER A 25 -11.70 19.13 2.29
N GLU A 26 -11.62 20.43 1.92
CA GLU A 26 -12.60 21.44 2.31
C GLU A 26 -13.98 21.15 1.69
N VAL A 27 -14.02 20.68 0.45
CA VAL A 27 -15.26 20.27 -0.21
C VAL A 27 -15.92 19.10 0.51
N VAL A 28 -15.10 18.10 0.91
CA VAL A 28 -15.59 16.94 1.68
C VAL A 28 -16.14 17.40 3.03
N THR A 29 -15.36 18.22 3.78
CA THR A 29 -15.76 18.75 5.09
C THR A 29 -17.07 19.53 5.00
N LYS A 30 -17.21 20.40 3.99
CA LYS A 30 -18.44 21.16 3.75
C LYS A 30 -19.62 20.25 3.46
N ALA A 31 -19.45 19.22 2.63
CA ALA A 31 -20.50 18.25 2.34
C ALA A 31 -20.96 17.48 3.59
N LEU A 32 -20.05 17.16 4.50
CA LEU A 32 -20.38 16.53 5.79
C LEU A 32 -21.22 17.47 6.69
N GLN A 33 -20.82 18.73 6.77
CA GLN A 33 -21.57 19.76 7.52
C GLN A 33 -22.97 19.99 6.93
N GLU A 34 -23.10 20.06 5.61
CA GLU A 34 -24.38 20.17 4.91
C GLU A 34 -25.26 18.94 5.18
N LYS A 35 -24.72 17.72 5.13
CA LYS A 35 -25.44 16.49 5.49
C LYS A 35 -25.96 16.55 6.92
N GLU A 36 -25.15 16.98 7.87
CA GLU A 36 -25.54 17.11 9.27
C GLU A 36 -26.68 18.14 9.45
N ALA A 37 -26.56 19.30 8.80
CA ALA A 37 -27.59 20.35 8.83
C ALA A 37 -28.91 19.87 8.24
N LEU A 38 -28.88 19.18 7.09
CA LEU A 38 -30.06 18.59 6.47
C LEU A 38 -30.69 17.52 7.36
N THR A 39 -29.89 16.69 8.01
CA THR A 39 -30.39 15.68 8.96
C THR A 39 -31.14 16.33 10.12
N LYS A 40 -30.60 17.41 10.71
CA LYS A 40 -31.24 18.14 11.82
C LYS A 40 -32.54 18.81 11.42
N THR A 41 -32.68 19.28 10.19
CA THR A 41 -33.85 20.00 9.67
C THR A 41 -34.86 19.12 8.93
N SER A 42 -34.51 17.83 8.69
CA SER A 42 -35.37 16.90 7.98
C SER A 42 -36.71 16.70 8.67
N ILE A 43 -37.80 16.65 7.88
CA ILE A 43 -39.15 16.35 8.38
C ILE A 43 -39.28 14.91 8.90
N ILE A 44 -38.36 14.01 8.46
CA ILE A 44 -38.31 12.60 8.87
C ILE A 44 -37.22 12.32 9.91
N LYS A 45 -36.60 13.35 10.50
CA LYS A 45 -35.49 13.20 11.45
C LYS A 45 -35.78 12.31 12.67
N ASN A 46 -37.06 12.19 13.02
CA ASN A 46 -37.51 11.37 14.16
C ASN A 46 -37.92 9.94 13.74
N LEU A 47 -37.80 9.59 12.46
CA LEU A 47 -38.01 8.21 12.00
C LEU A 47 -36.71 7.45 12.07
N SER A 48 -36.74 6.30 12.73
CA SER A 48 -35.61 5.37 12.69
C SER A 48 -35.74 4.45 11.47
N PHE A 49 -34.66 4.32 10.72
CA PHE A 49 -34.56 3.37 9.63
C PHE A 49 -33.72 2.19 10.10
N THR A 50 -34.22 0.97 9.85
CA THR A 50 -33.46 -0.26 10.13
C THR A 50 -32.93 -0.81 8.82
N ASN A 51 -31.63 -1.02 8.75
CA ASN A 51 -31.05 -1.73 7.62
C ASN A 51 -31.51 -3.19 7.64
N ILE A 52 -32.22 -3.62 6.60
CA ILE A 52 -32.74 -4.98 6.45
C ILE A 52 -31.91 -5.82 5.47
N GLY A 53 -30.81 -5.30 5.01
CA GLY A 53 -29.86 -6.04 4.16
C GLY A 53 -29.27 -5.25 3.01
N PRO A 54 -28.29 -5.82 2.33
CA PRO A 54 -27.74 -7.16 2.61
C PRO A 54 -27.08 -7.24 3.99
N THR A 55 -27.28 -8.35 4.71
CA THR A 55 -26.72 -8.61 6.05
C THR A 55 -25.42 -9.39 5.99
N VAL A 56 -24.83 -9.47 4.81
CA VAL A 56 -23.57 -10.17 4.56
C VAL A 56 -22.43 -9.16 4.55
N MET A 57 -21.43 -9.39 5.38
CA MET A 57 -20.18 -8.65 5.35
C MET A 57 -19.54 -8.81 3.98
N SER A 58 -19.07 -7.74 3.40
CA SER A 58 -18.54 -7.71 2.05
C SER A 58 -17.27 -6.89 1.97
N GLY A 59 -16.40 -7.28 1.04
CA GLY A 59 -15.13 -6.63 0.82
C GLY A 59 -13.96 -7.35 1.51
N ARG A 60 -12.78 -6.77 1.36
CA ARG A 60 -11.54 -7.30 1.94
C ARG A 60 -11.43 -6.90 3.40
N VAL A 61 -11.00 -7.80 4.26
CA VAL A 61 -10.65 -7.46 5.64
C VAL A 61 -9.40 -6.57 5.63
N ALA A 62 -9.54 -5.37 6.14
CA ALA A 62 -8.43 -4.40 6.27
C ALA A 62 -7.70 -4.57 7.59
N ASP A 63 -8.46 -4.83 8.66
CA ASP A 63 -7.91 -5.02 10.00
C ASP A 63 -8.89 -5.74 10.93
N ILE A 64 -8.36 -6.29 12.04
CA ILE A 64 -9.12 -6.94 13.13
C ILE A 64 -8.53 -6.46 14.45
N ASP A 65 -9.39 -6.02 15.36
CA ASP A 65 -9.01 -5.66 16.72
C ASP A 65 -9.78 -6.54 17.72
N VAL A 66 -9.05 -7.30 18.52
CA VAL A 66 -9.57 -8.32 19.41
C VAL A 66 -9.45 -7.88 20.87
N ASN A 67 -10.51 -8.08 21.66
CA ASN A 67 -10.47 -7.82 23.08
C ASN A 67 -9.44 -8.75 23.77
N PRO A 68 -8.36 -8.20 24.38
CA PRO A 68 -7.32 -9.02 24.99
C PRO A 68 -7.80 -9.83 26.19
N ASN A 69 -8.92 -9.43 26.80
CA ASN A 69 -9.50 -10.11 27.97
C ASN A 69 -10.58 -11.12 27.61
N ASP A 70 -11.14 -11.00 26.38
CA ASP A 70 -12.16 -11.92 25.85
C ASP A 70 -12.00 -12.05 24.33
N PRO A 71 -11.23 -13.02 23.83
CA PRO A 71 -10.99 -13.17 22.39
C PRO A 71 -12.22 -13.58 21.57
N THR A 72 -13.36 -13.83 22.20
CA THR A 72 -14.64 -14.03 21.51
C THR A 72 -15.30 -12.70 21.12
N GLU A 73 -14.79 -11.57 21.64
CA GLU A 73 -15.23 -10.23 21.36
C GLU A 73 -14.21 -9.53 20.47
N PHE A 74 -14.62 -9.08 19.27
CA PHE A 74 -13.72 -8.39 18.35
C PHE A 74 -14.46 -7.53 17.32
N TYR A 75 -13.70 -6.64 16.70
CA TYR A 75 -14.13 -5.82 15.57
C TYR A 75 -13.43 -6.28 14.30
N VAL A 76 -14.14 -6.22 13.18
CA VAL A 76 -13.59 -6.51 11.84
C VAL A 76 -13.86 -5.31 10.94
N GLY A 77 -12.79 -4.67 10.46
CA GLY A 77 -12.83 -3.59 9.50
C GLY A 77 -12.70 -4.10 8.07
N TYR A 78 -13.67 -3.79 7.22
CA TYR A 78 -13.63 -4.12 5.80
C TYR A 78 -13.27 -2.89 4.98
N ALA A 79 -12.39 -3.05 4.02
CA ALA A 79 -11.87 -1.96 3.17
C ALA A 79 -12.96 -1.13 2.48
N SER A 80 -14.11 -1.74 2.20
CA SER A 80 -15.28 -1.08 1.58
C SER A 80 -16.63 -1.57 2.12
N GLY A 81 -16.60 -2.39 3.19
CA GLY A 81 -17.78 -2.99 3.80
C GLY A 81 -18.08 -2.52 5.22
N GLY A 82 -17.40 -1.48 5.68
CA GLY A 82 -17.62 -0.89 7.00
C GLY A 82 -16.95 -1.64 8.14
N LEU A 83 -17.36 -1.31 9.35
CA LEU A 83 -16.91 -1.90 10.61
C LEU A 83 -17.99 -2.79 11.19
N TRP A 84 -17.62 -3.99 11.58
CA TRP A 84 -18.51 -5.00 12.15
C TRP A 84 -18.02 -5.46 13.51
N TYR A 85 -18.95 -5.67 14.43
CA TYR A 85 -18.69 -6.07 15.80
C TYR A 85 -19.33 -7.43 16.11
N THR A 86 -18.60 -8.27 16.82
CA THR A 86 -19.11 -9.52 17.39
C THR A 86 -18.67 -9.65 18.86
N ASN A 87 -19.51 -10.27 19.68
CA ASN A 87 -19.21 -10.65 21.07
C ASN A 87 -19.49 -12.14 21.33
N ASN A 88 -19.54 -12.93 20.27
CA ASN A 88 -19.87 -14.36 20.34
C ASN A 88 -19.06 -15.18 19.33
N ASN A 89 -17.78 -14.82 19.17
CA ASN A 89 -16.83 -15.51 18.30
C ASN A 89 -17.29 -15.58 16.83
N GLY A 90 -17.92 -14.52 16.32
CA GLY A 90 -18.36 -14.45 14.92
C GLY A 90 -19.65 -15.20 14.61
N ALA A 91 -20.38 -15.73 15.61
CA ALA A 91 -21.67 -16.35 15.36
C ALA A 91 -22.73 -15.36 14.88
N SER A 92 -22.60 -14.08 15.26
CA SER A 92 -23.35 -12.96 14.69
C SER A 92 -22.51 -11.69 14.69
N PHE A 93 -22.86 -10.76 13.79
CA PHE A 93 -22.19 -9.48 13.67
C PHE A 93 -23.18 -8.33 13.62
N THR A 94 -22.78 -7.19 14.17
CA THR A 94 -23.52 -5.92 14.15
C THR A 94 -22.73 -4.89 13.31
N PRO A 95 -23.31 -4.30 12.25
CA PRO A 95 -22.67 -3.23 11.51
C PRO A 95 -22.66 -1.93 12.33
N LEU A 96 -21.55 -1.21 12.31
CA LEU A 96 -21.38 0.01 13.11
C LEU A 96 -21.19 1.29 12.27
N LEU A 97 -20.90 1.18 10.97
CA LEU A 97 -20.69 2.33 10.10
C LEU A 97 -21.86 2.66 9.16
N ASP A 98 -23.02 2.03 9.31
CA ASP A 98 -24.17 2.23 8.43
C ASP A 98 -24.61 3.71 8.35
N ASN A 99 -24.48 4.44 9.46
CA ASN A 99 -24.83 5.86 9.54
C ASN A 99 -23.62 6.79 9.52
N SER A 100 -22.42 6.27 9.29
CA SER A 100 -21.20 7.07 9.20
C SER A 100 -21.08 7.77 7.84
N PRO A 101 -20.20 8.76 7.72
CA PRO A 101 -19.95 9.42 6.44
C PRO A 101 -19.33 8.53 5.37
N THR A 102 -18.65 7.47 5.77
CA THR A 102 -17.98 6.50 4.87
C THR A 102 -17.97 5.12 5.48
N GLN A 103 -17.91 4.10 4.63
CA GLN A 103 -17.69 2.69 5.01
C GLN A 103 -16.30 2.18 4.59
N ASN A 104 -15.42 3.07 4.11
CA ASN A 104 -14.09 2.69 3.68
C ASN A 104 -13.14 2.68 4.87
N VAL A 105 -12.68 1.50 5.26
CA VAL A 105 -11.78 1.30 6.42
C VAL A 105 -10.36 1.03 5.94
N GLY A 106 -9.39 1.70 6.53
CA GLY A 106 -7.95 1.45 6.35
C GLY A 106 -7.35 0.69 7.51
N ASP A 107 -7.69 1.09 8.72
CA ASP A 107 -7.22 0.50 9.97
C ASP A 107 -8.19 0.80 11.11
N ILE A 108 -8.17 -0.01 12.18
CA ILE A 108 -8.96 0.20 13.38
C ILE A 108 -8.09 0.06 14.63
N ALA A 109 -8.43 0.79 15.67
CA ALA A 109 -7.85 0.57 16.99
C ALA A 109 -8.90 0.80 18.09
N VAL A 110 -8.90 -0.05 19.09
CA VAL A 110 -9.87 -0.01 20.17
C VAL A 110 -9.18 0.13 21.52
N ASP A 111 -9.53 1.18 22.25
CA ASP A 111 -9.28 1.22 23.68
C ASP A 111 -10.36 0.39 24.39
N TRP A 112 -10.02 -0.86 24.67
CA TRP A 112 -10.93 -1.84 25.26
C TRP A 112 -11.36 -1.50 26.69
N ASN A 113 -10.56 -0.68 27.40
CA ASN A 113 -10.90 -0.25 28.76
C ASN A 113 -12.02 0.79 28.75
N ASN A 114 -11.91 1.78 27.87
CA ASN A 114 -12.88 2.88 27.76
C ASN A 114 -13.93 2.64 26.66
N ARG A 115 -13.77 1.57 25.88
CA ARG A 115 -14.64 1.23 24.74
C ARG A 115 -14.65 2.32 23.66
N THR A 116 -13.55 3.05 23.53
CA THR A 116 -13.36 4.04 22.47
C THR A 116 -12.83 3.36 21.22
N ILE A 117 -13.47 3.63 20.10
CA ILE A 117 -13.11 3.05 18.80
C ILE A 117 -12.56 4.15 17.91
N TRP A 118 -11.40 3.90 17.32
CA TRP A 118 -10.81 4.72 16.28
C TRP A 118 -10.88 3.98 14.94
N VAL A 119 -11.27 4.71 13.89
CA VAL A 119 -11.27 4.21 12.51
C VAL A 119 -10.48 5.16 11.64
N GLY A 120 -9.39 4.67 11.10
CA GLY A 120 -8.67 5.32 10.01
C GLY A 120 -9.32 4.93 8.70
N THR A 121 -9.80 5.91 7.94
CA THR A 121 -10.57 5.63 6.74
C THR A 121 -9.70 5.51 5.49
N GLY A 122 -10.18 4.73 4.51
CA GLY A 122 -9.54 4.50 3.21
C GLY A 122 -8.50 3.39 3.21
N GLU A 123 -8.68 2.40 2.35
CA GLU A 123 -7.85 1.18 2.28
C GLU A 123 -6.39 1.46 1.93
N LYS A 124 -5.47 0.99 2.77
CA LYS A 124 -4.02 1.22 2.67
C LYS A 124 -3.30 0.46 1.55
N ASN A 125 -3.87 -0.61 1.00
CA ASN A 125 -3.17 -1.57 0.14
C ASN A 125 -2.84 -1.06 -1.27
N SER A 126 -3.29 0.14 -1.66
CA SER A 126 -2.96 0.79 -2.94
C SER A 126 -3.33 -0.01 -4.20
N SER A 127 -4.38 -0.83 -4.12
CA SER A 127 -5.04 -1.43 -5.28
C SER A 127 -5.75 -0.36 -6.12
N ARG A 128 -6.04 -0.64 -7.38
CA ARG A 128 -6.91 0.22 -8.20
C ARG A 128 -8.32 0.38 -7.63
N SER A 129 -8.75 -0.58 -6.83
CA SER A 129 -10.03 -0.58 -6.10
C SER A 129 -9.90 -0.19 -4.63
N SER A 130 -8.79 0.43 -4.22
CA SER A 130 -8.64 1.00 -2.89
C SER A 130 -9.36 2.35 -2.86
N TYR A 131 -10.51 2.39 -2.21
CA TYR A 131 -11.33 3.59 -2.12
C TYR A 131 -10.77 4.55 -1.07
N ALA A 132 -10.81 5.84 -1.40
CA ALA A 132 -10.38 6.90 -0.50
C ALA A 132 -11.30 7.01 0.72
N GLY A 133 -10.71 7.35 1.84
CA GLY A 133 -11.39 7.77 3.05
C GLY A 133 -11.47 9.29 3.18
N ILE A 134 -11.84 9.72 4.37
CA ILE A 134 -12.06 11.14 4.73
C ILE A 134 -11.28 11.55 5.97
N GLY A 135 -10.28 10.78 6.38
CA GLY A 135 -9.51 11.00 7.59
C GLY A 135 -9.88 10.05 8.72
N MET A 136 -9.90 10.58 9.94
CA MET A 136 -10.10 9.81 11.16
C MET A 136 -11.53 9.94 11.68
N LEU A 137 -12.11 8.81 12.08
CA LEU A 137 -13.37 8.76 12.81
C LEU A 137 -13.10 8.21 14.23
N LYS A 138 -13.81 8.77 15.22
CA LYS A 138 -13.76 8.32 16.62
C LYS A 138 -15.18 8.08 17.16
N SER A 139 -15.35 7.03 17.92
CA SER A 139 -16.59 6.76 18.67
C SER A 139 -16.26 6.53 20.13
N ASN A 140 -16.91 7.27 21.02
CA ASN A 140 -16.81 7.13 22.47
C ASN A 140 -17.99 6.33 23.07
N ASN A 141 -18.82 5.71 22.23
CA ASN A 141 -20.04 5.02 22.65
C ASN A 141 -20.27 3.70 21.90
N GLN A 142 -19.18 2.95 21.63
CA GLN A 142 -19.19 1.62 21.01
C GLN A 142 -19.79 1.62 19.60
N GLY A 143 -19.49 2.65 18.80
CA GLY A 143 -19.92 2.74 17.41
C GLY A 143 -21.34 3.25 17.18
N LYS A 144 -22.07 3.68 18.24
CA LYS A 144 -23.42 4.23 18.09
C LYS A 144 -23.43 5.56 17.37
N THR A 145 -22.43 6.40 17.63
CA THR A 145 -22.21 7.66 16.92
C THR A 145 -20.74 7.84 16.59
N TRP A 146 -20.45 8.57 15.53
CA TRP A 146 -19.11 8.82 15.02
C TRP A 146 -18.84 10.31 14.90
N GLU A 147 -17.67 10.71 15.33
CA GLU A 147 -17.12 12.05 15.19
C GLU A 147 -15.97 12.01 14.19
N HIS A 148 -15.93 12.97 13.25
CA HIS A 148 -14.80 13.18 12.38
C HIS A 148 -13.75 14.00 13.12
N VAL A 149 -12.56 13.42 13.32
CA VAL A 149 -11.50 14.00 14.17
C VAL A 149 -10.25 14.36 13.39
N GLY A 150 -10.42 14.85 12.15
CA GLY A 150 -9.33 15.45 11.36
C GLY A 150 -8.68 14.52 10.34
N LEU A 151 -7.52 14.94 9.82
CA LEU A 151 -6.77 14.30 8.75
C LEU A 151 -7.57 14.10 7.46
N SER A 152 -8.36 15.11 7.07
CA SER A 152 -9.34 15.02 5.97
C SER A 152 -8.71 14.78 4.60
N ASP A 153 -7.46 15.19 4.37
CA ASP A 153 -6.71 15.02 3.12
C ASP A 153 -5.81 13.76 3.14
N SER A 154 -5.92 12.91 4.17
CA SER A 154 -5.12 11.68 4.28
C SER A 154 -5.47 10.65 3.22
N HIS A 155 -6.72 10.57 2.80
CA HIS A 155 -7.34 9.60 1.91
C HIS A 155 -7.14 8.13 2.32
N HIS A 156 -5.98 7.74 2.83
CA HIS A 156 -5.67 6.37 3.21
C HIS A 156 -4.85 6.34 4.50
N VAL A 157 -5.51 5.98 5.58
CA VAL A 157 -4.87 5.75 6.89
C VAL A 157 -4.41 4.31 6.96
N SER A 158 -3.16 4.10 7.32
CA SER A 158 -2.55 2.78 7.25
C SER A 158 -2.49 2.04 8.57
N ARG A 159 -2.31 2.77 9.67
CA ARG A 159 -2.19 2.19 11.00
C ARG A 159 -2.52 3.20 12.08
N ILE A 160 -3.15 2.74 13.15
CA ILE A 160 -3.47 3.50 14.35
C ILE A 160 -2.83 2.80 15.53
N VAL A 161 -2.08 3.55 16.35
CA VAL A 161 -1.48 3.05 17.59
C VAL A 161 -1.94 3.93 18.73
N ILE A 162 -2.73 3.37 19.63
CA ILE A 162 -3.16 4.03 20.86
C ILE A 162 -2.07 3.81 21.94
N ASN A 163 -1.67 4.85 22.63
CA ASN A 163 -0.77 4.71 23.77
C ASN A 163 -1.52 3.98 24.91
N SER A 164 -1.01 2.81 25.31
CA SER A 164 -1.64 1.98 26.35
C SER A 164 -1.68 2.63 27.75
N GLU A 165 -0.79 3.60 28.00
CA GLU A 165 -0.70 4.33 29.28
C GLU A 165 -1.55 5.61 29.24
N ASN A 166 -1.78 6.19 28.06
CA ASN A 166 -2.59 7.39 27.87
C ASN A 166 -3.41 7.33 26.59
N PRO A 167 -4.68 6.88 26.61
CA PRO A 167 -5.51 6.70 25.41
C PRO A 167 -5.83 7.99 24.63
N GLU A 168 -5.56 9.17 25.21
CA GLU A 168 -5.67 10.44 24.46
C GLU A 168 -4.47 10.68 23.52
N GLU A 169 -3.37 9.90 23.69
CA GLU A 169 -2.23 9.90 22.80
C GLU A 169 -2.40 8.81 21.76
N VAL A 170 -2.44 9.22 20.49
CA VAL A 170 -2.58 8.30 19.36
C VAL A 170 -1.60 8.69 18.25
N VAL A 171 -0.91 7.68 17.72
CA VAL A 171 -0.01 7.82 16.56
C VAL A 171 -0.65 7.16 15.36
N VAL A 172 -0.63 7.85 14.22
CA VAL A 172 -1.29 7.40 13.00
C VAL A 172 -0.32 7.43 11.82
N GLY A 173 -0.24 6.32 11.09
CA GLY A 173 0.43 6.25 9.79
C GLY A 173 -0.52 6.66 8.66
N VAL A 174 -0.06 7.50 7.75
CA VAL A 174 -0.83 7.98 6.60
C VAL A 174 -0.07 7.71 5.31
N ILE A 175 -0.71 6.98 4.41
CA ILE A 175 -0.19 6.70 3.06
C ILE A 175 -0.40 7.89 2.12
N GLY A 176 -1.46 8.66 2.30
CA GLY A 176 -1.84 9.77 1.42
C GLY A 176 -2.60 9.31 0.18
N HIS A 177 -2.79 10.23 -0.77
CA HIS A 177 -3.57 10.00 -1.99
C HIS A 177 -3.07 8.81 -2.80
N LEU A 178 -4.00 8.05 -3.41
CA LEU A 178 -3.65 6.90 -4.24
C LEU A 178 -3.00 7.33 -5.57
N TYR A 179 -3.58 8.34 -6.24
CA TYR A 179 -3.25 8.69 -7.61
C TYR A 179 -2.48 10.00 -7.76
N THR A 180 -2.35 10.79 -6.69
CA THR A 180 -1.69 12.09 -6.71
C THR A 180 -0.74 12.25 -5.52
N PRO A 181 0.35 13.01 -5.66
CA PRO A 181 1.11 13.48 -4.51
C PRO A 181 0.23 14.33 -3.59
N ASN A 182 0.49 14.31 -2.29
CA ASN A 182 -0.12 15.23 -1.33
C ASN A 182 0.77 15.43 -0.10
N LYS A 183 0.48 16.48 0.67
CA LYS A 183 1.27 16.84 1.86
C LYS A 183 0.82 16.10 3.12
N GLU A 184 -0.40 15.60 3.19
CA GLU A 184 -0.91 14.87 4.34
C GLU A 184 -0.54 13.39 4.23
N ARG A 185 0.78 13.15 4.30
CA ARG A 185 1.45 11.85 4.34
C ARG A 185 2.43 11.83 5.49
N GLY A 186 2.73 10.69 6.03
CA GLY A 186 3.71 10.55 7.09
C GLY A 186 3.12 9.99 8.37
N VAL A 187 3.76 10.29 9.50
CA VAL A 187 3.23 9.99 10.83
C VAL A 187 2.61 11.24 11.43
N PHE A 188 1.43 11.07 12.00
CA PHE A 188 0.72 12.11 12.75
C PHE A 188 0.51 11.63 14.17
N LYS A 189 0.62 12.56 15.15
CA LYS A 189 0.39 12.30 16.56
C LYS A 189 -0.63 13.29 17.11
N THR A 190 -1.55 12.82 17.92
CA THR A 190 -2.40 13.61 18.80
C THR A 190 -2.07 13.29 20.25
N ILE A 191 -2.27 14.26 21.15
CA ILE A 191 -2.14 14.12 22.59
C ILE A 191 -3.42 14.58 23.31
N ASP A 192 -4.45 14.89 22.58
CA ASP A 192 -5.72 15.48 23.06
C ASP A 192 -6.95 14.75 22.49
N GLY A 193 -6.78 13.47 22.17
CA GLY A 193 -7.85 12.61 21.71
C GLY A 193 -8.36 12.93 20.31
N GLY A 194 -7.50 13.49 19.45
CA GLY A 194 -7.81 13.78 18.04
C GLY A 194 -8.33 15.19 17.79
N LYS A 195 -8.36 16.07 18.78
CA LYS A 195 -8.76 17.48 18.59
C LYS A 195 -7.73 18.23 17.75
N THR A 196 -6.44 17.94 17.97
CA THR A 196 -5.33 18.47 17.17
C THR A 196 -4.37 17.38 16.75
N TRP A 197 -3.71 17.56 15.59
CA TRP A 197 -2.75 16.62 15.03
C TRP A 197 -1.45 17.33 14.69
N LYS A 198 -0.33 16.77 15.15
CA LYS A 198 1.03 17.18 14.78
C LYS A 198 1.61 16.17 13.82
N LYS A 199 2.10 16.61 12.68
CA LYS A 199 2.89 15.76 11.77
C LYS A 199 4.30 15.62 12.35
N THR A 200 4.69 14.39 12.74
CA THR A 200 5.97 14.12 13.41
C THR A 200 7.00 13.49 12.48
N LEU A 201 6.56 12.82 11.41
CA LEU A 201 7.46 12.33 10.35
C LEU A 201 6.87 12.69 8.98
N PHE A 202 7.68 13.35 8.16
CA PHE A 202 7.36 13.64 6.76
C PHE A 202 8.61 13.40 5.91
N ILE A 203 8.49 12.62 4.85
CA ILE A 203 9.60 12.32 3.95
C ILE A 203 9.50 13.20 2.70
N ASN A 204 8.43 13.01 1.93
CA ASN A 204 8.08 13.83 0.76
C ASN A 204 6.62 13.62 0.36
N ASN A 205 6.16 14.25 -0.73
CA ASN A 205 4.78 14.20 -1.19
C ASN A 205 4.39 12.86 -1.85
N ASP A 206 5.34 11.96 -2.12
CA ASP A 206 5.12 10.67 -2.80
C ASP A 206 5.30 9.46 -1.87
N THR A 207 5.91 9.69 -0.68
CA THR A 207 6.21 8.64 0.30
C THR A 207 5.30 8.78 1.52
N GLY A 208 4.47 7.77 1.76
CA GLY A 208 3.63 7.67 2.97
C GLY A 208 4.17 6.67 3.97
N ILE A 209 3.46 6.51 5.09
CA ILE A 209 3.74 5.50 6.11
C ILE A 209 2.73 4.36 5.94
N ILE A 210 3.22 3.15 5.70
CA ILE A 210 2.38 1.96 5.48
C ILE A 210 2.14 1.16 6.75
N ASP A 211 3.04 1.20 7.70
CA ASP A 211 2.91 0.50 8.95
C ASP A 211 3.52 1.29 10.12
N VAL A 212 2.91 1.19 11.29
CA VAL A 212 3.41 1.73 12.58
C VAL A 212 3.08 0.72 13.66
N VAL A 213 4.05 0.36 14.47
CA VAL A 213 3.88 -0.60 15.57
C VAL A 213 4.61 -0.11 16.81
N ALA A 214 4.00 -0.29 17.97
CA ALA A 214 4.62 0.01 19.26
C ALA A 214 5.25 -1.23 19.90
N ALA A 215 6.26 -1.04 20.72
CA ALA A 215 6.78 -2.11 21.57
C ALA A 215 5.73 -2.44 22.66
N PRO A 216 5.40 -3.72 22.87
CA PRO A 216 4.27 -4.12 23.75
C PRO A 216 4.37 -3.59 25.19
N GLU A 217 5.58 -3.51 25.74
CA GLU A 217 5.81 -3.09 27.14
C GLU A 217 6.34 -1.65 27.27
N ASN A 218 6.54 -0.95 26.14
CA ASN A 218 7.06 0.42 26.13
C ASN A 218 6.42 1.25 25.01
N PRO A 219 5.31 1.94 25.30
CA PRO A 219 4.58 2.72 24.30
C PRO A 219 5.38 3.91 23.73
N ASN A 220 6.50 4.29 24.38
CA ASN A 220 7.39 5.32 23.87
C ASN A 220 8.29 4.82 22.73
N VAL A 221 8.46 3.50 22.59
CA VAL A 221 9.24 2.92 21.50
C VAL A 221 8.31 2.48 20.37
N LEU A 222 8.42 3.16 19.23
CA LEU A 222 7.64 2.86 18.03
C LEU A 222 8.55 2.61 16.84
N TYR A 223 8.05 1.81 15.92
CA TYR A 223 8.67 1.57 14.62
C TYR A 223 7.68 1.92 13.52
N ALA A 224 8.16 2.58 12.46
CA ALA A 224 7.34 2.96 11.32
C ALA A 224 8.02 2.53 10.02
N ALA A 225 7.23 2.07 9.06
CA ALA A 225 7.70 1.73 7.72
C ALA A 225 7.17 2.74 6.71
N SER A 226 8.07 3.42 6.01
CA SER A 226 7.70 4.26 4.88
C SER A 226 7.58 3.44 3.61
N TRP A 227 6.77 3.94 2.69
CA TRP A 227 6.58 3.34 1.37
C TRP A 227 6.46 4.42 0.30
N GLU A 228 7.45 4.47 -0.58
CA GLU A 228 7.44 5.29 -1.79
C GLU A 228 6.70 4.50 -2.88
N ARG A 229 5.65 5.10 -3.44
CA ARG A 229 4.86 4.48 -4.49
C ARG A 229 4.19 5.49 -5.39
N GLU A 230 4.01 5.13 -6.65
CA GLU A 230 3.18 5.85 -7.59
C GLU A 230 2.13 4.91 -8.21
N ARG A 231 0.86 5.28 -8.11
CA ARG A 231 -0.24 4.56 -8.76
C ARG A 231 -0.86 5.44 -9.84
N LYS A 232 -0.97 4.89 -11.03
CA LYS A 232 -1.79 5.43 -12.13
C LYS A 232 -2.81 4.39 -12.57
N ALA A 233 -3.85 4.79 -13.30
CA ALA A 233 -4.85 3.85 -13.80
C ALA A 233 -4.22 2.75 -14.67
N TRP A 234 -3.11 3.04 -15.35
CA TRP A 234 -2.41 2.17 -16.29
C TRP A 234 -1.04 1.69 -15.81
N ASN A 235 -0.51 2.19 -14.69
CA ASN A 235 0.80 1.82 -14.15
C ASN A 235 0.81 1.79 -12.63
N PHE A 236 1.77 1.06 -12.08
CA PHE A 236 2.07 1.04 -10.67
C PHE A 236 3.57 0.84 -10.46
N ASP A 237 4.18 1.80 -9.78
CA ASP A 237 5.54 1.70 -9.26
C ASP A 237 5.43 1.59 -7.73
N GLY A 238 5.76 0.43 -7.20
CA GLY A 238 5.53 0.06 -5.79
C GLY A 238 6.79 0.00 -4.95
N ASP A 239 7.88 0.63 -5.39
CA ASP A 239 9.17 0.62 -4.73
C ASP A 239 9.91 1.95 -4.95
N GLY A 240 10.83 2.27 -4.06
CA GLY A 240 11.59 3.52 -4.19
C GLY A 240 12.67 3.70 -3.12
N ASN A 241 13.50 4.73 -3.34
CA ASN A 241 14.64 5.04 -2.48
C ASN A 241 14.26 5.54 -1.08
N ASN A 242 13.03 5.99 -0.90
CA ASN A 242 12.52 6.55 0.34
C ASN A 242 11.68 5.55 1.15
N SER A 243 11.58 4.29 0.67
CA SER A 243 11.03 3.18 1.46
C SER A 243 12.06 2.73 2.50
N ALA A 244 11.74 2.84 3.78
CA ALA A 244 12.69 2.68 4.88
C ALA A 244 11.98 2.33 6.21
N ILE A 245 12.74 1.95 7.22
CA ILE A 245 12.25 1.73 8.58
C ILE A 245 12.76 2.85 9.48
N TYR A 246 11.88 3.41 10.29
CA TYR A 246 12.15 4.46 11.25
C TYR A 246 11.85 3.97 12.67
N LYS A 247 12.56 4.51 13.65
CA LYS A 247 12.34 4.27 15.08
C LYS A 247 12.11 5.58 15.80
N SER A 248 11.18 5.58 16.73
CA SER A 248 11.00 6.60 17.76
C SER A 248 11.27 5.98 19.12
N THR A 249 11.76 6.79 20.06
CA THR A 249 11.96 6.45 21.48
C THR A 249 11.30 7.46 22.43
N ASP A 250 10.49 8.34 21.88
CA ASP A 250 9.83 9.45 22.57
C ASP A 250 8.30 9.50 22.27
N GLY A 251 7.70 8.32 22.07
CA GLY A 251 6.26 8.21 21.82
C GLY A 251 5.84 8.77 20.46
N GLY A 252 6.74 8.78 19.48
CA GLY A 252 6.45 9.21 18.12
C GLY A 252 6.61 10.71 17.89
N ASP A 253 7.29 11.44 18.77
CA ASP A 253 7.57 12.87 18.58
C ASP A 253 8.72 13.12 17.60
N THR A 254 9.74 12.25 17.63
CA THR A 254 10.89 12.28 16.69
C THR A 254 11.20 10.88 16.15
N TRP A 255 11.81 10.83 14.96
CA TRP A 255 12.05 9.58 14.24
C TRP A 255 13.44 9.53 13.63
N GLU A 256 14.13 8.40 13.80
CA GLU A 256 15.42 8.09 13.21
C GLU A 256 15.28 7.00 12.15
N ASN A 257 15.92 7.16 10.99
CA ASN A 257 16.01 6.11 9.98
C ASN A 257 16.99 5.03 10.44
N ILE A 258 16.48 3.82 10.66
CA ILE A 258 17.24 2.68 11.17
C ILE A 258 17.41 1.56 10.14
N SER A 259 17.18 1.81 8.87
CA SER A 259 17.36 0.84 7.79
C SER A 259 18.48 1.19 6.81
N SER A 260 19.23 2.27 7.07
CA SER A 260 20.30 2.72 6.19
C SER A 260 21.64 2.09 6.56
N ASN A 261 22.24 1.38 5.59
CA ASN A 261 23.61 0.82 5.67
C ASN A 261 23.90 -0.13 6.87
N ASN A 262 22.88 -0.86 7.33
CA ASN A 262 22.98 -1.71 8.54
C ASN A 262 22.47 -3.14 8.31
N GLY A 263 22.48 -3.61 7.07
CA GLY A 263 22.07 -4.97 6.71
C GLY A 263 20.64 -5.06 6.16
N PHE A 264 19.79 -4.04 6.30
CA PHE A 264 18.53 -3.95 5.58
C PHE A 264 18.75 -3.53 4.12
N ARG A 265 17.80 -3.84 3.25
CA ARG A 265 17.83 -3.37 1.86
C ARG A 265 17.63 -1.85 1.80
N ASN A 266 18.29 -1.20 0.86
CA ASN A 266 18.11 0.22 0.56
C ASN A 266 18.13 0.48 -0.95
N GLY A 267 17.62 1.63 -1.36
CA GLY A 267 17.59 2.04 -2.75
C GLY A 267 16.32 1.64 -3.51
N ALA A 268 16.30 1.93 -4.81
CA ALA A 268 15.24 1.51 -5.70
C ALA A 268 15.13 -0.02 -5.70
N GLY A 269 13.92 -0.53 -5.54
CA GLY A 269 13.64 -1.95 -5.32
C GLY A 269 13.18 -2.27 -3.90
N VAL A 270 13.22 -1.29 -2.96
CA VAL A 270 12.59 -1.43 -1.65
C VAL A 270 11.11 -1.08 -1.78
N GLY A 271 10.27 -2.10 -1.73
CA GLY A 271 8.82 -1.98 -1.78
C GLY A 271 8.18 -1.82 -0.41
N ARG A 272 6.95 -2.33 -0.27
CA ARG A 272 6.22 -2.32 0.99
C ARG A 272 6.95 -3.08 2.08
N ILE A 273 6.91 -2.55 3.31
CA ILE A 273 7.49 -3.18 4.51
C ILE A 273 6.37 -3.32 5.55
N GLY A 274 6.11 -4.53 6.01
CA GLY A 274 5.28 -4.80 7.18
C GLY A 274 6.16 -5.06 8.39
N LEU A 275 5.72 -4.64 9.57
CA LEU A 275 6.48 -4.73 10.82
C LEU A 275 5.75 -5.57 11.87
N SER A 276 6.52 -6.26 12.68
CA SER A 276 6.01 -6.92 13.88
C SER A 276 7.04 -6.86 14.99
N VAL A 277 6.65 -6.34 16.14
CA VAL A 277 7.52 -6.13 17.30
C VAL A 277 7.24 -7.20 18.34
N TYR A 278 8.29 -7.89 18.78
CA TYR A 278 8.23 -8.82 19.89
C TYR A 278 8.55 -8.09 21.22
N ASP A 279 9.62 -7.31 21.22
CA ASP A 279 10.04 -6.41 22.31
C ASP A 279 10.72 -5.16 21.71
N GLU A 280 11.11 -4.19 22.54
CA GLU A 280 11.73 -2.93 22.08
C GLU A 280 13.02 -3.10 21.29
N ASN A 281 13.63 -4.28 21.27
CA ASN A 281 14.87 -4.59 20.55
C ASN A 281 14.68 -5.61 19.42
N THR A 282 13.67 -6.48 19.53
CA THR A 282 13.41 -7.57 18.58
C THR A 282 12.24 -7.22 17.68
N VAL A 283 12.56 -6.92 16.42
CA VAL A 283 11.58 -6.53 15.40
C VAL A 283 11.78 -7.33 14.12
N TYR A 284 10.70 -7.85 13.59
CA TYR A 284 10.65 -8.50 12.29
C TYR A 284 10.10 -7.55 11.25
N ALA A 285 10.68 -7.60 10.05
CA ALA A 285 10.22 -6.85 8.88
C ALA A 285 10.00 -7.80 7.70
N LEU A 286 8.81 -7.77 7.12
CA LEU A 286 8.48 -8.43 5.86
C LEU A 286 8.62 -7.40 4.74
N HIS A 287 9.57 -7.60 3.86
CA HIS A 287 9.90 -6.71 2.76
C HIS A 287 9.39 -7.27 1.43
N ASP A 288 8.60 -6.48 0.70
CA ASP A 288 8.30 -6.72 -0.72
C ASP A 288 9.47 -6.23 -1.57
N SER A 289 10.36 -7.15 -1.89
CA SER A 289 11.61 -6.86 -2.61
C SER A 289 11.40 -6.88 -4.11
N GLN A 290 11.49 -5.73 -4.74
CA GLN A 290 11.43 -5.55 -6.19
C GLN A 290 12.81 -5.66 -6.85
N PHE A 291 13.85 -5.96 -6.07
CA PHE A 291 15.17 -6.28 -6.62
C PHE A 291 15.10 -7.53 -7.49
N ARG A 292 15.72 -7.45 -8.66
CA ARG A 292 15.70 -8.56 -9.62
C ARG A 292 16.62 -9.69 -9.17
N ARG A 293 16.15 -10.92 -9.27
CA ARG A 293 16.98 -12.12 -9.09
C ARG A 293 18.04 -12.17 -10.17
N ALA A 294 19.23 -12.68 -9.81
CA ALA A 294 20.26 -12.99 -10.78
C ALA A 294 19.70 -13.98 -11.80
N SER A 295 19.71 -13.61 -13.10
CA SER A 295 19.24 -14.49 -14.16
C SER A 295 20.08 -15.76 -14.20
N LYS A 296 19.44 -16.91 -13.98
CA LYS A 296 20.05 -18.24 -14.20
C LYS A 296 20.14 -18.58 -15.69
N GLU A 297 19.60 -17.75 -16.57
CA GLU A 297 19.76 -17.95 -18.01
C GLU A 297 21.22 -17.69 -18.37
N LYS A 298 21.99 -18.77 -18.45
CA LYS A 298 23.12 -18.81 -19.36
C LYS A 298 22.54 -18.42 -20.72
N LYS A 299 22.87 -17.21 -21.24
CA LYS A 299 22.62 -16.87 -22.63
C LYS A 299 23.01 -18.09 -23.43
N LYS A 300 22.09 -18.78 -24.09
CA LYS A 300 22.43 -19.68 -25.16
C LYS A 300 23.12 -18.80 -26.21
N GLN A 301 24.44 -18.83 -26.19
CA GLN A 301 25.27 -18.19 -27.17
C GLN A 301 24.83 -18.75 -28.51
N GLY A 302 24.10 -17.97 -29.33
CA GLY A 302 23.63 -18.38 -30.64
C GLY A 302 22.10 -18.34 -30.88
N SER A 303 21.27 -17.89 -29.93
CA SER A 303 19.85 -17.66 -30.23
C SER A 303 19.70 -16.48 -31.21
N SER A 304 19.28 -16.78 -32.43
CA SER A 304 18.99 -15.77 -33.46
C SER A 304 17.69 -14.97 -33.18
N VAL A 305 17.00 -15.23 -32.08
CA VAL A 305 15.72 -14.66 -31.74
C VAL A 305 15.90 -13.45 -30.82
N LEU A 306 15.33 -12.33 -31.20
CA LEU A 306 15.31 -11.10 -30.38
C LEU A 306 14.41 -11.28 -29.18
N THR A 307 14.86 -10.78 -28.05
CA THR A 307 14.12 -10.76 -26.77
C THR A 307 13.85 -9.32 -26.33
N LYS A 308 12.90 -9.11 -25.42
CA LYS A 308 12.64 -7.78 -24.84
C LYS A 308 13.88 -7.19 -24.15
N GLU A 309 14.71 -8.03 -23.53
CA GLU A 309 15.93 -7.61 -22.85
C GLU A 309 17.00 -7.06 -23.82
N ASP A 310 16.99 -7.53 -25.05
CA ASP A 310 17.88 -6.98 -26.07
C ASP A 310 17.52 -5.52 -26.39
N PHE A 311 16.23 -5.20 -26.49
CA PHE A 311 15.76 -3.85 -26.76
C PHE A 311 15.98 -2.87 -25.60
N LYS A 312 16.04 -3.35 -24.36
CA LYS A 312 16.36 -2.50 -23.21
C LYS A 312 17.77 -1.96 -23.21
N LYS A 313 18.69 -2.72 -23.82
CA LYS A 313 20.13 -2.40 -23.85
C LYS A 313 20.59 -1.88 -25.20
N MET A 314 19.75 -2.01 -26.22
CA MET A 314 20.10 -1.72 -27.60
C MET A 314 20.15 -0.23 -27.87
N SER A 315 21.23 0.25 -28.45
CA SER A 315 21.33 1.61 -28.97
C SER A 315 20.49 1.80 -30.23
N LYS A 316 20.23 3.04 -30.60
CA LYS A 316 19.52 3.40 -31.83
C LYS A 316 20.24 2.79 -33.09
N ASP A 317 21.58 2.88 -33.14
CA ASP A 317 22.35 2.42 -34.27
C ASP A 317 22.34 0.89 -34.38
N GLU A 318 22.42 0.18 -33.30
CA GLU A 318 22.29 -1.29 -33.26
C GLU A 318 20.89 -1.71 -33.69
N PHE A 319 19.85 -1.00 -33.27
CA PHE A 319 18.47 -1.27 -33.68
C PHE A 319 18.28 -1.13 -35.19
N LEU A 320 18.78 -0.06 -35.77
CA LEU A 320 18.64 0.20 -37.20
C LEU A 320 19.38 -0.83 -38.07
N LYS A 321 20.41 -1.50 -37.52
CA LYS A 321 21.15 -2.59 -38.17
C LYS A 321 20.43 -3.95 -38.10
N LEU A 322 19.37 -4.11 -37.34
CA LEU A 322 18.60 -5.34 -37.28
C LEU A 322 18.05 -5.69 -38.67
N THR A 323 18.05 -6.98 -39.01
CA THR A 323 17.37 -7.41 -40.25
C THR A 323 15.86 -7.31 -40.09
N ASP A 324 15.15 -6.92 -41.13
CA ASP A 324 13.68 -6.78 -41.07
C ASP A 324 13.00 -8.11 -40.74
N LYS A 325 13.57 -9.23 -41.19
CA LYS A 325 13.08 -10.58 -40.84
C LYS A 325 13.10 -10.82 -39.33
N LYS A 326 14.20 -10.49 -38.64
CA LYS A 326 14.31 -10.67 -37.17
C LYS A 326 13.35 -9.75 -36.41
N LEU A 327 13.26 -8.48 -36.86
CA LEU A 327 12.38 -7.51 -36.19
C LEU A 327 10.90 -7.84 -36.44
N ASN A 328 10.50 -8.20 -37.67
CA ASN A 328 9.13 -8.61 -37.93
C ASN A 328 8.74 -9.89 -37.17
N ASN A 329 9.67 -10.84 -37.04
CA ASN A 329 9.41 -12.02 -36.20
C ASN A 329 9.15 -11.65 -34.74
N TYR A 330 9.95 -10.74 -34.18
CA TYR A 330 9.71 -10.22 -32.81
C TYR A 330 8.36 -9.55 -32.68
N LEU A 331 8.02 -8.63 -33.61
CA LEU A 331 6.75 -7.92 -33.60
C LEU A 331 5.55 -8.88 -33.64
N LYS A 332 5.60 -9.87 -34.56
CA LYS A 332 4.55 -10.88 -34.72
C LYS A 332 4.41 -11.78 -33.48
N THR A 333 5.53 -12.29 -32.97
CA THR A 333 5.53 -13.18 -31.77
C THR A 333 4.99 -12.49 -30.56
N ASN A 334 5.24 -11.19 -30.39
CA ASN A 334 4.77 -10.40 -29.27
C ASN A 334 3.45 -9.65 -29.55
N ARG A 335 2.70 -10.05 -30.58
CA ARG A 335 1.34 -9.57 -30.88
C ARG A 335 1.24 -8.05 -31.05
N PHE A 336 2.27 -7.43 -31.64
CA PHE A 336 2.14 -6.03 -32.05
C PHE A 336 1.05 -5.88 -33.11
N GLN A 337 0.36 -4.74 -33.12
CA GLN A 337 -0.67 -4.45 -34.10
C GLN A 337 -0.08 -4.51 -35.51
N GLU A 338 -0.85 -4.98 -36.48
CA GLU A 338 -0.39 -5.21 -37.88
C GLU A 338 0.19 -3.97 -38.58
N LYS A 339 -0.23 -2.77 -38.15
CA LYS A 339 0.34 -1.51 -38.63
C LYS A 339 1.84 -1.34 -38.33
N TYR A 340 2.38 -2.08 -37.33
CA TYR A 340 3.79 -2.04 -36.95
C TYR A 340 4.56 -3.14 -37.70
N SER A 341 5.28 -2.73 -38.74
CA SER A 341 6.25 -3.55 -39.45
C SER A 341 7.67 -3.12 -39.12
N ALA A 342 8.68 -3.95 -39.42
CA ALA A 342 10.09 -3.59 -39.26
C ALA A 342 10.43 -2.27 -39.94
N VAL A 343 9.90 -2.03 -41.12
CA VAL A 343 10.12 -0.79 -41.88
C VAL A 343 9.51 0.42 -41.15
N SER A 344 8.24 0.31 -40.75
CA SER A 344 7.56 1.41 -40.06
C SER A 344 8.21 1.72 -38.69
N VAL A 345 8.57 0.69 -37.90
CA VAL A 345 9.19 0.87 -36.57
C VAL A 345 10.62 1.43 -36.70
N LYS A 346 11.42 0.97 -37.67
CA LYS A 346 12.74 1.57 -37.94
C LYS A 346 12.64 3.03 -38.33
N LYS A 347 11.65 3.41 -39.13
CA LYS A 347 11.39 4.82 -39.44
C LYS A 347 11.07 5.64 -38.21
N MET A 348 10.23 5.11 -37.30
CA MET A 348 9.89 5.77 -36.03
C MET A 348 11.12 5.91 -35.12
N VAL A 349 11.97 4.91 -35.05
CA VAL A 349 13.21 4.97 -34.25
C VAL A 349 14.22 5.93 -34.87
N SER A 350 14.37 5.93 -36.20
CA SER A 350 15.30 6.84 -36.93
C SER A 350 14.91 8.30 -36.72
N SER A 351 13.62 8.61 -36.75
CA SER A 351 13.08 9.97 -36.51
C SER A 351 13.08 10.38 -35.03
N GLY A 352 13.40 9.46 -34.11
CA GLY A 352 13.40 9.74 -32.65
C GLY A 352 12.02 9.76 -31.98
N VAL A 353 10.95 9.40 -32.71
CA VAL A 353 9.58 9.30 -32.17
C VAL A 353 9.47 8.13 -31.20
N VAL A 354 10.23 7.06 -31.41
CA VAL A 354 10.27 5.85 -30.57
C VAL A 354 11.73 5.50 -30.30
N LYS A 355 12.03 5.02 -29.11
CA LYS A 355 13.33 4.45 -28.73
C LYS A 355 13.26 2.92 -28.75
N PRO A 356 14.37 2.19 -28.97
CA PRO A 356 14.37 0.72 -28.90
C PRO A 356 13.72 0.16 -27.63
N ILE A 357 14.00 0.76 -26.48
CA ILE A 357 13.41 0.39 -25.18
C ILE A 357 11.87 0.45 -25.17
N ASP A 358 11.25 1.28 -26.00
CA ASP A 358 9.80 1.41 -26.03
C ASP A 358 9.12 0.17 -26.62
N LEU A 359 9.85 -0.63 -27.44
CA LEU A 359 9.36 -1.91 -27.92
C LEU A 359 9.32 -2.95 -26.78
N ALA A 360 10.26 -2.89 -25.85
CA ALA A 360 10.22 -3.71 -24.65
C ALA A 360 9.05 -3.27 -23.75
N LYS A 361 8.88 -1.97 -23.52
CA LYS A 361 7.78 -1.42 -22.71
C LYS A 361 6.40 -1.72 -23.30
N TYR A 362 6.26 -1.75 -24.63
CA TYR A 362 4.99 -2.11 -25.27
C TYR A 362 4.56 -3.55 -24.96
N VAL A 363 5.52 -4.46 -24.85
CA VAL A 363 5.27 -5.86 -24.47
C VAL A 363 5.12 -6.00 -22.96
N GLU A 364 5.83 -5.17 -22.21
CA GLU A 364 5.76 -5.10 -20.75
C GLU A 364 4.58 -4.23 -20.33
N ASN A 365 3.34 -4.75 -20.50
CA ASN A 365 2.23 -4.08 -19.84
C ASN A 365 2.34 -4.30 -18.31
N ALA A 366 1.78 -3.38 -17.51
CA ALA A 366 1.85 -3.45 -16.07
C ALA A 366 1.33 -4.77 -15.47
N ASN A 367 0.40 -5.43 -16.14
CA ASN A 367 -0.12 -6.73 -15.72
C ASN A 367 0.86 -7.87 -16.02
N THR A 368 1.56 -7.85 -17.16
CA THR A 368 2.56 -8.87 -17.49
C THR A 368 3.78 -8.76 -16.57
N LEU A 369 4.21 -7.54 -16.22
CA LEU A 369 5.29 -7.31 -15.26
C LEU A 369 4.91 -7.82 -13.86
N LEU A 370 3.65 -7.79 -13.50
CA LEU A 370 3.14 -8.33 -12.23
C LEU A 370 3.33 -9.86 -12.12
N PHE A 371 3.37 -10.60 -13.21
CA PHE A 371 3.40 -12.08 -13.18
C PHE A 371 4.73 -12.70 -13.65
N ASP A 372 5.53 -11.99 -14.46
CA ASP A 372 6.66 -12.57 -15.14
C ASP A 372 8.04 -12.02 -14.71
N THR A 373 8.09 -11.05 -13.80
CA THR A 373 9.38 -10.47 -13.40
C THR A 373 9.98 -11.28 -12.26
N PRO A 374 11.17 -11.90 -12.45
CA PRO A 374 11.83 -12.66 -11.41
C PRO A 374 12.45 -11.72 -10.36
N VAL A 375 11.62 -11.22 -9.46
CA VAL A 375 12.05 -10.41 -8.32
C VAL A 375 12.39 -11.30 -7.11
N GLU A 376 13.15 -10.77 -6.16
CA GLU A 376 13.43 -11.44 -4.88
C GLU A 376 12.12 -11.78 -4.15
N GLY A 377 11.13 -10.88 -4.22
CA GLY A 377 9.82 -11.06 -3.63
C GLY A 377 9.84 -10.91 -2.11
N ALA A 378 9.21 -11.84 -1.40
CA ALA A 378 9.17 -11.80 0.06
C ALA A 378 10.56 -12.02 0.68
N GLU A 379 11.02 -11.05 1.46
CA GLU A 379 12.21 -11.17 2.29
C GLU A 379 11.86 -10.83 3.74
N VAL A 380 12.20 -11.72 4.67
CA VAL A 380 12.01 -11.49 6.10
C VAL A 380 13.34 -11.12 6.73
N PHE A 381 13.34 -10.00 7.42
CA PHE A 381 14.48 -9.49 8.19
C PHE A 381 14.15 -9.47 9.67
N VAL A 382 15.19 -9.54 10.50
CA VAL A 382 15.08 -9.37 11.95
C VAL A 382 16.20 -8.48 12.46
N THR A 383 15.86 -7.62 13.40
CA THR A 383 16.79 -6.97 14.31
C THR A 383 16.59 -7.52 15.72
N THR A 384 17.65 -7.63 16.51
CA THR A 384 17.62 -8.01 17.94
C THR A 384 18.31 -6.96 18.81
N ASN A 385 18.57 -5.79 18.25
CA ASN A 385 19.25 -4.69 18.92
C ASN A 385 18.63 -3.32 18.59
N GLY A 386 17.29 -3.31 18.38
CA GLY A 386 16.53 -2.10 18.19
C GLY A 386 16.80 -1.38 16.88
N GLY A 387 17.18 -2.11 15.83
CA GLY A 387 17.40 -1.55 14.49
C GLY A 387 18.84 -1.15 14.20
N LYS A 388 19.79 -1.36 15.13
CA LYS A 388 21.21 -1.08 14.88
C LYS A 388 21.78 -1.95 13.77
N ASN A 389 21.33 -3.20 13.68
CA ASN A 389 21.65 -4.12 12.59
C ASN A 389 20.42 -4.96 12.21
N TRP A 390 20.29 -5.24 10.91
CA TRP A 390 19.26 -6.11 10.36
C TRP A 390 19.89 -7.33 9.71
N ASN A 391 19.28 -8.49 9.88
CA ASN A 391 19.71 -9.74 9.28
C ASN A 391 18.55 -10.37 8.52
N LYS A 392 18.76 -10.74 7.26
CA LYS A 392 17.83 -11.58 6.52
C LYS A 392 17.78 -12.96 7.20
N THR A 393 16.57 -13.42 7.53
CA THR A 393 16.39 -14.64 8.34
C THR A 393 16.60 -15.92 7.55
N HIS A 394 16.33 -15.92 6.25
CA HIS A 394 16.31 -17.09 5.37
C HIS A 394 17.28 -16.97 4.19
N LYS A 395 17.77 -18.12 3.72
CA LYS A 395 18.68 -18.20 2.57
C LYS A 395 17.93 -18.38 1.25
N ASN A 396 16.87 -19.18 1.25
CA ASN A 396 16.09 -19.49 0.05
C ASN A 396 15.04 -18.41 -0.19
N HIS A 397 14.56 -18.29 -1.42
CA HIS A 397 13.41 -17.44 -1.73
C HIS A 397 12.13 -18.00 -1.09
N ILE A 398 11.27 -17.13 -0.61
CA ILE A 398 9.92 -17.49 -0.14
C ILE A 398 8.99 -17.39 -1.35
N ASP A 399 9.10 -18.40 -2.24
CA ASP A 399 8.29 -18.44 -3.46
C ASP A 399 6.83 -18.77 -3.12
N GLY A 400 5.91 -18.17 -3.90
CA GLY A 400 4.47 -18.43 -3.80
C GLY A 400 3.78 -17.69 -2.64
N LEU A 401 4.46 -16.84 -1.85
CA LEU A 401 3.79 -16.06 -0.82
C LEU A 401 2.84 -15.04 -1.48
N TYR A 402 3.34 -14.22 -2.39
CA TYR A 402 2.53 -13.22 -3.08
C TYR A 402 3.00 -12.88 -4.49
N SER A 403 3.98 -13.61 -5.04
CA SER A 403 4.57 -13.35 -6.36
C SER A 403 4.93 -11.86 -6.51
N SER A 404 4.24 -11.13 -7.35
CA SER A 404 4.38 -9.67 -7.55
C SER A 404 3.30 -8.84 -6.85
N TYR A 405 2.47 -9.45 -5.99
CA TYR A 405 1.44 -8.76 -5.21
C TYR A 405 1.90 -8.34 -3.80
N GLY A 406 3.20 -8.25 -3.56
CA GLY A 406 3.73 -7.83 -2.26
C GLY A 406 3.28 -6.43 -1.84
N TYR A 407 2.98 -5.56 -2.81
CA TYR A 407 2.39 -4.26 -2.55
C TYR A 407 1.00 -4.35 -1.86
N TYR A 408 0.28 -5.45 -2.10
CA TYR A 408 -1.05 -5.69 -1.54
C TYR A 408 -0.98 -6.44 -0.22
N PHE A 409 -0.18 -7.51 -0.19
CA PHE A 409 0.12 -8.28 1.01
C PHE A 409 1.37 -7.69 1.68
N GLY A 410 1.52 -7.74 2.93
CA GLY A 410 2.70 -7.19 3.61
C GLY A 410 2.57 -7.30 5.12
N GLU A 411 1.73 -8.22 5.55
CA GLU A 411 1.47 -8.42 6.95
C GLU A 411 2.35 -9.54 7.52
N ILE A 412 3.01 -9.24 8.64
CA ILE A 412 3.79 -10.17 9.44
C ILE A 412 3.33 -10.08 10.89
N ARG A 413 3.28 -11.20 11.58
CA ARG A 413 2.97 -11.24 13.01
C ARG A 413 3.95 -12.17 13.70
N VAL A 414 4.49 -11.74 14.82
CA VAL A 414 5.27 -12.56 15.76
C VAL A 414 4.36 -12.99 16.90
N ASP A 415 4.49 -14.23 17.32
CA ASP A 415 3.77 -14.74 18.48
C ASP A 415 4.25 -13.99 19.75
N PRO A 416 3.36 -13.40 20.56
CA PRO A 416 3.76 -12.65 21.73
C PRO A 416 4.44 -13.49 22.82
N GLN A 417 4.32 -14.83 22.77
CA GLN A 417 4.92 -15.77 23.73
C GLN A 417 6.17 -16.47 23.19
N ASP A 418 6.37 -16.47 21.85
CA ASP A 418 7.53 -17.10 21.21
C ASP A 418 8.09 -16.25 20.07
N LYS A 419 9.17 -15.55 20.33
CA LYS A 419 9.84 -14.71 19.33
C LYS A 419 10.27 -15.44 18.05
N ASN A 420 10.33 -16.77 18.07
CA ASN A 420 10.70 -17.57 16.90
C ASN A 420 9.47 -18.03 16.08
N ALA A 421 8.28 -17.89 16.64
CA ALA A 421 7.05 -18.22 15.95
C ALA A 421 6.54 -16.98 15.17
N ILE A 422 6.62 -17.06 13.83
CA ILE A 422 6.29 -15.94 12.93
C ILE A 422 5.25 -16.39 11.93
N TYR A 423 4.29 -15.53 11.66
CA TYR A 423 3.28 -15.70 10.63
C TYR A 423 3.46 -14.65 9.56
N VAL A 424 3.47 -15.05 8.29
CA VAL A 424 3.51 -14.15 7.13
C VAL A 424 2.27 -14.40 6.27
N LEU A 425 1.57 -13.32 5.97
CA LEU A 425 0.30 -13.36 5.25
C LEU A 425 0.54 -12.92 3.79
N GLY A 426 0.02 -13.73 2.89
CA GLY A 426 0.04 -13.50 1.45
C GLY A 426 -1.10 -14.31 0.84
N VAL A 427 -0.92 -14.81 -0.38
CA VAL A 427 -1.86 -15.75 -0.98
C VAL A 427 -2.02 -16.97 -0.07
N PRO A 428 -0.95 -17.70 0.36
CA PRO A 428 -1.03 -18.60 1.50
C PRO A 428 -0.67 -17.87 2.81
N ILE A 429 -1.11 -18.42 3.93
CA ILE A 429 -0.56 -18.08 5.24
C ILE A 429 0.61 -19.02 5.52
N LEU A 430 1.78 -18.48 5.79
CA LEU A 430 2.96 -19.23 6.14
C LEU A 430 3.31 -19.03 7.63
N LYS A 431 3.75 -20.12 8.28
CA LYS A 431 4.28 -20.08 9.65
C LYS A 431 5.73 -20.53 9.67
N SER A 432 6.55 -19.81 10.42
CA SER A 432 7.87 -20.21 10.86
C SER A 432 7.86 -20.57 12.35
N LYS A 433 8.69 -21.50 12.78
CA LYS A 433 8.93 -21.86 14.19
C LYS A 433 10.41 -21.69 14.58
N ASP A 434 11.22 -21.14 13.70
CA ASP A 434 12.68 -21.05 13.84
C ASP A 434 13.22 -19.64 13.59
N GLY A 435 12.41 -18.63 13.85
CA GLY A 435 12.78 -17.23 13.68
C GLY A 435 12.87 -16.78 12.22
N GLY A 436 12.06 -17.41 11.33
CA GLY A 436 12.00 -17.04 9.92
C GLY A 436 13.03 -17.74 9.03
N LYS A 437 13.75 -18.76 9.53
CA LYS A 437 14.72 -19.51 8.71
C LYS A 437 14.03 -20.43 7.71
N THR A 438 12.93 -21.06 8.14
CA THR A 438 12.08 -21.89 7.29
C THR A 438 10.60 -21.54 7.46
N PHE A 439 9.81 -21.75 6.42
CA PHE A 439 8.39 -21.46 6.40
C PHE A 439 7.58 -22.65 5.89
N THR A 440 6.43 -22.90 6.53
CA THR A 440 5.46 -23.93 6.13
C THR A 440 4.08 -23.31 5.96
N SER A 441 3.33 -23.73 4.95
CA SER A 441 1.95 -23.28 4.76
C SER A 441 1.02 -23.93 5.80
N ILE A 442 0.17 -23.12 6.43
CA ILE A 442 -0.81 -23.57 7.42
C ILE A 442 -2.26 -23.41 6.93
N GLY A 443 -2.47 -22.86 5.74
CA GLY A 443 -3.81 -22.53 5.21
C GLY A 443 -4.43 -23.52 4.23
N LYS A 444 -3.83 -24.71 4.04
CA LYS A 444 -4.20 -25.59 2.91
C LYS A 444 -5.63 -26.15 2.91
N GLU A 445 -6.29 -26.27 4.06
CA GLU A 445 -7.60 -26.97 4.14
C GLU A 445 -8.78 -26.08 4.54
N ASN A 446 -8.53 -24.93 5.20
CA ASN A 446 -9.58 -24.09 5.77
C ASN A 446 -9.49 -22.61 5.41
N VAL A 447 -8.52 -22.23 4.59
CA VAL A 447 -8.32 -20.83 4.18
C VAL A 447 -8.34 -20.76 2.66
N HIS A 448 -9.25 -19.96 2.12
CA HIS A 448 -9.28 -19.65 0.70
C HIS A 448 -8.02 -18.86 0.34
N SER A 449 -7.32 -19.29 -0.67
CA SER A 449 -6.23 -18.51 -1.27
C SER A 449 -6.84 -17.58 -2.33
N ASP A 450 -6.61 -16.30 -2.20
CA ASP A 450 -7.00 -15.32 -3.23
C ASP A 450 -6.06 -15.34 -4.44
#